data_fc0aa51a82fce25c5a0a46c344e047fc
#
_entry.id   fc0aa51a82fce25c5a0a46c344e047fc
#
_cell.length_a   1.000
_cell.length_b   1.000
_cell.length_c   1.000
_cell.angle_alpha   90.00
_cell.angle_beta   90.00
_cell.angle_gamma   90.00
#
_symmetry.space_group_name_H-M   'P 1'
#
loop_
_entity.id
_entity.type
_entity.pdbx_description
1 polymer ?
#
loop_
_entity_poly.entity_id
_entity_poly.type
_entity_poly.pdbx_seq_one_letter_code
_entity_poly.pdbx_strand_id
1 'polypeptide(L)'
;MIRFRSLLGDERGASVVELALAAPFMATLIIGMVDISRGYSAKVQLTQAAQRAIEKAMQGDKTTDLYDTLKAEGASAAGVPASQVTVKYELFCNDVSKYQSAATMTADYDQVCTGGQTYARYVSIDITKTYTPMFSTKWAGANSDGSYTLHGKALIRVQ
;
A
#
# COMPACT_ATOMS: atom_id res chain seq x y z
N MET A 1 61.37 29.18 4.41
CA MET A 1 60.91 28.13 5.35
C MET A 1 59.53 28.52 5.85
N ILE A 2 58.49 27.89 5.29
CA ILE A 2 57.07 28.15 5.65
C ILE A 2 56.82 27.46 6.97
N ARG A 3 56.39 28.23 8.00
CA ARG A 3 56.09 27.70 9.35
C ARG A 3 54.83 26.80 9.33
N PHE A 4 55.00 25.51 9.09
CA PHE A 4 53.95 24.49 9.20
C PHE A 4 53.44 24.28 10.65
N ARG A 5 54.08 24.89 11.65
CA ARG A 5 53.75 24.70 13.08
C ARG A 5 52.50 25.47 13.57
N SER A 6 52.00 26.47 12.84
CA SER A 6 50.81 27.22 13.25
C SER A 6 49.50 26.60 12.76
N LEU A 7 49.51 25.63 11.87
CA LEU A 7 48.31 24.98 11.38
C LEU A 7 47.80 23.85 12.28
N LEU A 8 48.64 23.33 13.19
CA LEU A 8 48.29 22.25 14.12
C LEU A 8 47.61 22.73 15.41
N GLY A 9 47.48 24.01 15.62
CA GLY A 9 46.87 24.62 16.82
C GLY A 9 45.64 25.48 16.53
N ASP A 10 45.14 25.50 15.29
CA ASP A 10 43.98 26.32 14.96
C ASP A 10 42.68 25.46 15.10
N GLU A 11 42.05 25.55 16.26
CA GLU A 11 40.79 24.88 16.61
C GLU A 11 39.61 25.32 15.72
N ARG A 12 39.75 26.44 15.00
CA ARG A 12 38.73 26.95 14.09
C ARG A 12 38.52 26.04 12.87
N GLY A 13 39.53 25.26 12.49
CA GLY A 13 39.42 24.27 11.40
C GLY A 13 38.79 22.95 11.85
N ALA A 14 38.83 22.60 13.12
CA ALA A 14 38.32 21.32 13.64
C ALA A 14 36.81 21.14 13.41
N SER A 15 36.04 22.19 13.69
CA SER A 15 34.59 22.17 13.50
C SER A 15 34.15 21.96 12.04
N VAL A 16 34.93 22.48 11.08
CA VAL A 16 34.66 22.28 9.64
C VAL A 16 34.93 20.84 9.22
N VAL A 17 35.97 20.24 9.77
CA VAL A 17 36.33 18.83 9.50
C VAL A 17 35.27 17.89 10.12
N GLU A 18 34.82 18.15 11.35
CA GLU A 18 33.74 17.39 11.98
C GLU A 18 32.44 17.48 11.18
N LEU A 19 32.05 18.69 10.73
CA LEU A 19 30.89 18.88 9.90
C LEU A 19 31.03 18.14 8.55
N ALA A 20 32.20 18.19 7.92
CA ALA A 20 32.46 17.52 6.66
C ALA A 20 32.36 16.00 6.80
N LEU A 21 32.75 15.44 7.94
CA LEU A 21 32.60 14.00 8.22
C LEU A 21 31.16 13.62 8.59
N ALA A 22 30.43 14.49 9.30
CA ALA A 22 29.04 14.23 9.68
C ALA A 22 28.05 14.44 8.52
N ALA A 23 28.34 15.36 7.60
CA ALA A 23 27.43 15.74 6.51
C ALA A 23 26.95 14.55 5.64
N PRO A 24 27.79 13.61 5.20
CA PRO A 24 27.32 12.48 4.38
C PRO A 24 26.38 11.55 5.18
N PHE A 25 26.59 11.37 6.47
CA PHE A 25 25.68 10.58 7.32
C PHE A 25 24.34 11.28 7.47
N MET A 26 24.34 12.58 7.75
CA MET A 26 23.12 13.37 7.85
C MET A 26 22.35 13.40 6.53
N ALA A 27 23.03 13.58 5.41
CA ALA A 27 22.41 13.53 4.09
C ALA A 27 21.73 12.18 3.83
N THR A 28 22.41 11.08 4.12
CA THR A 28 21.84 9.72 3.96
C THR A 28 20.60 9.51 4.84
N LEU A 29 20.62 9.99 6.09
CA LEU A 29 19.47 9.90 7.00
C LEU A 29 18.29 10.73 6.49
N ILE A 30 18.52 11.95 6.01
CA ILE A 30 17.45 12.81 5.47
C ILE A 30 16.81 12.17 4.24
N ILE A 31 17.60 11.65 3.33
CA ILE A 31 17.11 11.00 2.12
C ILE A 31 16.32 9.74 2.48
N GLY A 32 16.83 8.92 3.40
CA GLY A 32 16.10 7.72 3.88
C GLY A 32 14.76 8.08 4.52
N MET A 33 14.71 9.16 5.30
CA MET A 33 13.47 9.65 5.91
C MET A 33 12.45 10.10 4.84
N VAL A 34 12.90 10.78 3.80
CA VAL A 34 12.04 11.21 2.68
C VAL A 34 11.48 10.01 1.94
N ASP A 35 12.29 8.99 1.66
CA ASP A 35 11.83 7.77 0.99
C ASP A 35 10.77 7.03 1.81
N ILE A 36 11.01 6.83 3.10
CA ILE A 36 10.02 6.19 3.99
C ILE A 36 8.72 6.98 4.03
N SER A 37 8.80 8.31 4.16
CA SER A 37 7.63 9.19 4.19
C SER A 37 6.80 9.09 2.90
N ARG A 38 7.46 9.07 1.74
CA ARG A 38 6.78 8.93 0.43
C ARG A 38 6.14 7.56 0.28
N GLY A 39 6.82 6.48 0.68
CA GLY A 39 6.28 5.13 0.65
C GLY A 39 5.06 4.99 1.57
N TYR A 40 5.13 5.53 2.78
CA TYR A 40 4.01 5.56 3.72
C TYR A 40 2.82 6.35 3.18
N SER A 41 3.05 7.55 2.64
CA SER A 41 2.00 8.38 2.02
C SER A 41 1.31 7.65 0.86
N ALA A 42 2.08 6.96 0.01
CA ALA A 42 1.53 6.15 -1.08
C ALA A 42 0.64 5.02 -0.55
N LYS A 43 1.07 4.32 0.52
CA LYS A 43 0.26 3.28 1.16
C LYS A 43 -1.05 3.82 1.74
N VAL A 44 -1.00 4.98 2.41
CA VAL A 44 -2.20 5.63 2.96
C VAL A 44 -3.17 6.00 1.85
N GLN A 45 -2.69 6.57 0.74
CA GLN A 45 -3.52 6.89 -0.42
C GLN A 45 -4.20 5.66 -1.01
N LEU A 46 -3.50 4.53 -1.13
CA LEU A 46 -4.09 3.28 -1.61
C LEU A 46 -5.19 2.76 -0.66
N THR A 47 -4.96 2.84 0.64
CA THR A 47 -5.96 2.42 1.63
C THR A 47 -7.19 3.32 1.57
N GLN A 48 -7.02 4.63 1.44
CA GLN A 48 -8.13 5.57 1.28
C GLN A 48 -8.90 5.34 -0.03
N ALA A 49 -8.19 5.02 -1.12
CA ALA A 49 -8.83 4.67 -2.39
C ALA A 49 -9.67 3.40 -2.28
N ALA A 50 -9.16 2.37 -1.58
CA ALA A 50 -9.90 1.15 -1.31
C ALA A 50 -11.15 1.41 -0.45
N GLN A 51 -11.05 2.26 0.57
CA GLN A 51 -12.19 2.65 1.42
C GLN A 51 -13.26 3.39 0.61
N ARG A 52 -12.87 4.36 -0.23
CA ARG A 52 -13.82 5.07 -1.11
C ARG A 52 -14.57 4.14 -2.05
N ALA A 53 -13.86 3.19 -2.65
CA ALA A 53 -14.49 2.21 -3.54
C ALA A 53 -15.53 1.37 -2.77
N ILE A 54 -15.22 0.92 -1.56
CA ILE A 54 -16.14 0.15 -0.72
C ILE A 54 -17.33 0.98 -0.25
N GLU A 55 -17.12 2.25 0.13
CA GLU A 55 -18.21 3.16 0.50
C GLU A 55 -19.21 3.33 -0.66
N LYS A 56 -18.72 3.41 -1.88
CA LYS A 56 -19.57 3.46 -3.08
C LYS A 56 -20.38 2.17 -3.26
N ALA A 57 -19.79 1.01 -2.93
CA ALA A 57 -20.50 -0.27 -2.93
C ALA A 57 -21.69 -0.29 -1.95
N MET A 58 -21.57 0.40 -0.83
CA MET A 58 -22.65 0.51 0.14
C MET A 58 -23.82 1.37 -0.35
N GLN A 59 -23.55 2.33 -1.22
CA GLN A 59 -24.54 3.28 -1.74
C GLN A 59 -25.20 2.81 -3.04
N GLY A 60 -24.59 1.83 -3.72
CA GLY A 60 -25.06 1.29 -5.00
C GLY A 60 -26.05 0.16 -4.87
N ASP A 61 -26.86 -0.01 -5.91
CA ASP A 61 -27.73 -1.16 -6.06
C ASP A 61 -26.89 -2.44 -6.25
N LYS A 62 -27.33 -3.56 -5.67
CA LYS A 62 -26.60 -4.85 -5.67
C LYS A 62 -26.74 -5.57 -7.01
N THR A 63 -26.29 -4.92 -8.08
CA THR A 63 -26.32 -5.48 -9.43
C THR A 63 -25.02 -6.19 -9.80
N THR A 64 -25.05 -7.02 -10.83
CA THR A 64 -23.87 -7.71 -11.38
C THR A 64 -22.76 -6.75 -11.82
N ASP A 65 -23.09 -5.49 -12.12
CA ASP A 65 -22.15 -4.46 -12.53
C ASP A 65 -21.36 -3.85 -11.36
N LEU A 66 -21.70 -4.21 -10.13
CA LEU A 66 -21.06 -3.67 -8.92
C LEU A 66 -19.55 -3.96 -8.90
N TYR A 67 -19.11 -5.12 -9.39
CA TYR A 67 -17.69 -5.48 -9.45
C TYR A 67 -16.86 -4.59 -10.33
N ASP A 68 -17.32 -4.42 -11.58
CA ASP A 68 -16.62 -3.60 -12.55
C ASP A 68 -16.63 -2.13 -12.10
N THR A 69 -17.72 -1.71 -11.49
CA THR A 69 -17.85 -0.37 -10.90
C THR A 69 -16.88 -0.18 -9.74
N LEU A 70 -16.77 -1.12 -8.81
CA LEU A 70 -15.83 -1.07 -7.68
C LEU A 70 -14.38 -1.09 -8.15
N LYS A 71 -14.10 -1.96 -9.13
CA LYS A 71 -12.79 -2.08 -9.71
C LYS A 71 -12.37 -0.80 -10.42
N ALA A 72 -13.28 -0.21 -11.21
CA ALA A 72 -13.05 1.05 -11.90
C ALA A 72 -12.87 2.22 -10.93
N GLU A 73 -13.71 2.29 -9.89
CA GLU A 73 -13.62 3.33 -8.87
C GLU A 73 -12.32 3.24 -8.08
N GLY A 74 -11.96 2.05 -7.61
CA GLY A 74 -10.70 1.82 -6.90
C GLY A 74 -9.48 2.17 -7.76
N ALA A 75 -9.49 1.80 -9.03
CA ALA A 75 -8.44 2.13 -9.99
C ALA A 75 -8.31 3.64 -10.19
N SER A 76 -9.43 4.32 -10.41
CA SER A 76 -9.48 5.77 -10.60
C SER A 76 -9.02 6.52 -9.36
N ALA A 77 -9.52 6.13 -8.17
CA ALA A 77 -9.16 6.78 -6.91
C ALA A 77 -7.69 6.60 -6.52
N ALA A 78 -7.10 5.45 -6.88
CA ALA A 78 -5.70 5.14 -6.59
C ALA A 78 -4.72 5.62 -7.69
N GLY A 79 -5.23 6.02 -8.86
CA GLY A 79 -4.42 6.36 -10.03
C GLY A 79 -3.59 5.16 -10.53
N VAL A 80 -4.22 3.96 -10.57
CA VAL A 80 -3.60 2.72 -11.06
C VAL A 80 -4.49 2.08 -12.14
N PRO A 81 -3.94 1.23 -13.02
CA PRO A 81 -4.75 0.48 -13.97
C PRO A 81 -5.66 -0.53 -13.24
N ALA A 82 -6.83 -0.82 -13.82
CA ALA A 82 -7.79 -1.75 -13.25
C ALA A 82 -7.24 -3.17 -13.03
N SER A 83 -6.19 -3.57 -13.75
CA SER A 83 -5.48 -4.84 -13.56
C SER A 83 -4.79 -4.96 -12.19
N GLN A 84 -4.52 -3.83 -11.52
CA GLN A 84 -3.93 -3.77 -10.18
C GLN A 84 -4.98 -3.73 -9.06
N VAL A 85 -6.26 -3.82 -9.41
CA VAL A 85 -7.36 -3.83 -8.46
C VAL A 85 -8.03 -5.20 -8.48
N THR A 86 -8.08 -5.84 -7.32
CA THR A 86 -8.77 -7.11 -7.10
C THR A 86 -9.94 -6.88 -6.17
N VAL A 87 -11.13 -7.26 -6.62
CA VAL A 87 -12.34 -7.25 -5.81
C VAL A 87 -12.74 -8.69 -5.55
N LYS A 88 -13.10 -9.03 -4.31
CA LYS A 88 -13.57 -10.36 -3.93
C LYS A 88 -14.85 -10.25 -3.13
N TYR A 89 -15.72 -11.20 -3.37
CA TYR A 89 -16.89 -11.45 -2.53
C TYR A 89 -16.73 -12.78 -1.83
N GLU A 90 -17.11 -12.83 -0.58
CA GLU A 90 -16.99 -14.03 0.23
C GLU A 90 -18.30 -14.26 0.97
N LEU A 91 -18.84 -15.47 0.84
CA LEU A 91 -19.96 -15.95 1.62
C LEU A 91 -19.42 -16.83 2.76
N PHE A 92 -19.76 -16.46 3.99
CA PHE A 92 -19.45 -17.25 5.18
C PHE A 92 -20.73 -17.90 5.69
N CYS A 93 -20.65 -19.19 5.97
CA CYS A 93 -21.73 -19.97 6.58
C CYS A 93 -21.19 -20.57 7.90
N ASN A 94 -21.77 -20.21 9.04
CA ASN A 94 -21.26 -20.56 10.37
C ASN A 94 -19.77 -20.23 10.53
N ASP A 95 -19.38 -19.01 10.13
CA ASP A 95 -17.99 -18.51 10.18
C ASP A 95 -16.98 -19.26 9.29
N VAL A 96 -17.45 -20.15 8.42
CA VAL A 96 -16.60 -20.85 7.42
C VAL A 96 -16.84 -20.23 6.05
N SER A 97 -15.77 -19.77 5.40
CA SER A 97 -15.83 -19.28 4.03
C SER A 97 -16.19 -20.39 3.07
N LYS A 98 -17.27 -20.21 2.32
CA LYS A 98 -17.76 -21.17 1.34
C LYS A 98 -17.13 -20.96 -0.03
N TYR A 99 -16.86 -19.70 -0.41
CA TYR A 99 -16.42 -19.34 -1.75
C TYR A 99 -15.34 -18.27 -1.68
N GLN A 100 -14.21 -18.54 -2.30
CA GLN A 100 -13.04 -17.64 -2.32
C GLN A 100 -12.51 -17.40 -3.75
N SER A 101 -13.24 -17.84 -4.79
CA SER A 101 -12.75 -17.76 -6.16
C SER A 101 -13.16 -16.45 -6.82
N ALA A 102 -12.17 -15.72 -7.36
CA ALA A 102 -12.42 -14.52 -8.15
C ALA A 102 -13.15 -14.80 -9.48
N ALA A 103 -13.09 -16.02 -9.98
CA ALA A 103 -13.69 -16.40 -11.26
C ALA A 103 -15.19 -16.76 -11.17
N THR A 104 -15.71 -17.04 -9.97
CA THR A 104 -17.08 -17.48 -9.74
C THR A 104 -17.94 -16.46 -9.01
N MET A 105 -17.43 -15.25 -8.85
CA MET A 105 -17.98 -14.25 -7.95
C MET A 105 -19.43 -13.82 -8.22
N THR A 106 -19.83 -13.73 -9.49
CA THR A 106 -21.21 -13.36 -9.85
C THR A 106 -22.23 -14.49 -9.59
N ALA A 107 -21.80 -15.75 -9.71
CA ALA A 107 -22.65 -16.92 -9.46
C ALA A 107 -22.78 -17.20 -7.95
N ASP A 108 -21.76 -16.85 -7.17
CA ASP A 108 -21.68 -17.19 -5.74
C ASP A 108 -22.33 -16.12 -4.84
N TYR A 109 -22.56 -14.92 -5.36
CA TYR A 109 -23.17 -13.82 -4.60
C TYR A 109 -24.61 -14.12 -4.17
N ASP A 110 -25.38 -14.79 -5.02
CA ASP A 110 -26.78 -15.15 -4.77
C ASP A 110 -26.95 -16.48 -4.03
N GLN A 111 -25.85 -17.17 -3.74
CA GLN A 111 -25.93 -18.41 -2.99
C GLN A 111 -26.31 -18.16 -1.53
N VAL A 112 -27.02 -19.11 -0.96
CA VAL A 112 -27.46 -19.10 0.43
C VAL A 112 -26.83 -20.28 1.18
N CYS A 113 -26.61 -20.07 2.47
CA CYS A 113 -26.19 -21.16 3.33
C CYS A 113 -27.30 -22.20 3.51
N THR A 114 -26.96 -23.43 3.79
CA THR A 114 -27.94 -24.49 4.09
C THR A 114 -28.81 -24.10 5.28
N GLY A 115 -30.07 -24.48 5.28
CA GLY A 115 -31.04 -24.02 6.27
C GLY A 115 -30.58 -24.16 7.72
N GLY A 116 -30.79 -23.12 8.51
CA GLY A 116 -30.40 -23.05 9.92
C GLY A 116 -28.99 -22.53 10.19
N GLN A 117 -28.18 -22.25 9.17
CA GLN A 117 -26.84 -21.69 9.33
C GLN A 117 -26.90 -20.15 9.38
N THR A 118 -26.08 -19.56 10.24
CA THR A 118 -25.81 -18.10 10.17
C THR A 118 -25.00 -17.80 8.93
N TYR A 119 -25.30 -16.68 8.28
CA TYR A 119 -24.56 -16.26 7.09
C TYR A 119 -24.06 -14.83 7.21
N ALA A 120 -22.94 -14.57 6.58
CA ALA A 120 -22.39 -13.24 6.40
C ALA A 120 -21.76 -13.10 5.03
N ARG A 121 -22.02 -11.98 4.37
CA ARG A 121 -21.41 -11.66 3.06
C ARG A 121 -20.44 -10.51 3.23
N TYR A 122 -19.26 -10.67 2.68
CA TYR A 122 -18.20 -9.67 2.70
C TYR A 122 -17.79 -9.29 1.28
N VAL A 123 -17.50 -8.03 1.12
CA VAL A 123 -16.84 -7.49 -0.07
C VAL A 123 -15.49 -6.96 0.34
N SER A 124 -14.44 -7.41 -0.33
CA SER A 124 -13.08 -6.93 -0.13
C SER A 124 -12.50 -6.37 -1.41
N ILE A 125 -11.71 -5.33 -1.28
CA ILE A 125 -10.92 -4.75 -2.36
C ILE A 125 -9.45 -4.71 -1.95
N ASP A 126 -8.57 -5.12 -2.85
CA ASP A 126 -7.10 -5.02 -2.71
C ASP A 126 -6.56 -4.26 -3.94
N ILE A 127 -5.97 -3.12 -3.69
CA ILE A 127 -5.34 -2.27 -4.71
C ILE A 127 -3.84 -2.38 -4.52
N THR A 128 -3.14 -2.75 -5.58
CA THR A 128 -1.69 -2.89 -5.57
C THR A 128 -1.02 -1.76 -6.35
N LYS A 129 0.14 -1.32 -5.89
CA LYS A 129 0.98 -0.34 -6.58
C LYS A 129 2.45 -0.60 -6.30
N THR A 130 3.27 -0.57 -7.33
CA THR A 130 4.71 -0.65 -7.18
C THR A 130 5.27 0.72 -6.77
N TYR A 131 6.03 0.74 -5.70
CA TYR A 131 6.78 1.90 -5.21
C TYR A 131 8.27 1.67 -5.42
N THR A 132 8.94 2.59 -6.11
CA THR A 132 10.38 2.56 -6.30
C THR A 132 11.02 3.64 -5.43
N PRO A 133 11.80 3.27 -4.41
CA PRO A 133 12.52 4.23 -3.58
C PRO A 133 13.61 4.93 -4.37
N MET A 134 14.03 6.10 -3.93
CA MET A 134 15.14 6.85 -4.54
C MET A 134 16.47 6.11 -4.36
N PHE A 135 16.61 5.40 -3.23
CA PHE A 135 17.73 4.50 -2.99
C PHE A 135 17.25 3.05 -3.02
N SER A 136 17.65 2.35 -4.07
CA SER A 136 17.38 0.94 -4.27
C SER A 136 18.23 0.08 -3.33
N THR A 137 17.97 0.17 -2.03
CA THR A 137 18.51 -0.78 -1.05
C THR A 137 17.56 -1.96 -0.96
N LYS A 138 18.03 -3.14 -1.32
CA LYS A 138 17.24 -4.38 -1.21
C LYS A 138 17.10 -4.79 0.26
N TRP A 139 16.16 -4.17 0.96
CA TRP A 139 15.82 -4.55 2.32
C TRP A 139 14.79 -5.67 2.31
N ALA A 140 14.56 -6.30 3.45
CA ALA A 140 13.56 -7.35 3.58
C ALA A 140 12.18 -6.90 3.03
N GLY A 141 11.61 -7.70 2.14
CA GLY A 141 10.33 -7.41 1.48
C GLY A 141 10.43 -6.64 0.16
N ALA A 142 11.64 -6.27 -0.29
CA ALA A 142 11.82 -5.71 -1.61
C ALA A 142 11.69 -6.77 -2.72
N ASN A 143 11.15 -6.37 -3.84
CA ASN A 143 11.16 -7.15 -5.08
C ASN A 143 12.60 -7.34 -5.60
N SER A 144 12.80 -8.21 -6.58
CA SER A 144 14.12 -8.47 -7.18
C SER A 144 14.77 -7.23 -7.79
N ASP A 145 13.97 -6.25 -8.22
CA ASP A 145 14.39 -4.97 -8.79
C ASP A 145 14.62 -3.86 -7.74
N GLY A 146 14.41 -4.16 -6.44
CA GLY A 146 14.54 -3.19 -5.35
C GLY A 146 13.30 -2.31 -5.13
N SER A 147 12.21 -2.55 -5.85
CA SER A 147 10.93 -1.91 -5.62
C SER A 147 10.14 -2.61 -4.51
N TYR A 148 9.05 -1.99 -4.05
CA TYR A 148 8.13 -2.55 -3.07
C TYR A 148 6.72 -2.59 -3.65
N THR A 149 6.01 -3.71 -3.44
CA THR A 149 4.59 -3.79 -3.76
C THR A 149 3.78 -3.31 -2.56
N LEU A 150 3.12 -2.17 -2.73
CA LEU A 150 2.22 -1.61 -1.73
C LEU A 150 0.81 -2.12 -1.95
N HIS A 151 0.10 -2.38 -0.86
CA HIS A 151 -1.28 -2.84 -0.84
C HIS A 151 -2.16 -1.85 -0.09
N GLY A 152 -3.27 -1.46 -0.69
CA GLY A 152 -4.38 -0.77 -0.04
C GLY A 152 -5.57 -1.71 0.05
N LYS A 153 -5.98 -2.10 1.26
CA LYS A 153 -7.05 -3.07 1.48
C LYS A 153 -8.20 -2.44 2.23
N ALA A 154 -9.41 -2.80 1.82
CA ALA A 154 -10.63 -2.51 2.57
C ALA A 154 -11.58 -3.70 2.48
N LEU A 155 -12.34 -3.92 3.53
CA LEU A 155 -13.31 -5.00 3.67
C LEU A 155 -14.57 -4.45 4.32
N ILE A 156 -15.72 -4.90 3.83
CA ILE A 156 -17.00 -4.58 4.45
C ILE A 156 -17.91 -5.80 4.49
N ARG A 157 -18.69 -5.91 5.53
CA ARG A 157 -19.81 -6.81 5.60
C ARG A 157 -21.03 -6.14 4.97
N VAL A 158 -21.62 -6.78 3.95
CA VAL A 158 -22.77 -6.25 3.19
C VAL A 158 -24.08 -6.89 3.59
N GLN A 159 -24.02 -8.01 4.32
CA GLN A 159 -25.21 -8.70 4.86
C GLN A 159 -24.79 -9.62 6.00
#